data_eaf2df2d45660577a4cb0744baad3211
#
_entry.id   eaf2df2d45660577a4cb0744baad3211
#
_cell.length_a   1.000
_cell.length_b   1.000
_cell.length_c   1.000
_cell.angle_alpha   90.00
_cell.angle_beta   90.00
_cell.angle_gamma   90.00
#
_symmetry.space_group_name_H-M   'P 1'
#
loop_
_entity.id
_entity.type
_entity.pdbx_description
1 polymer ?
#
loop_
_entity_poly.entity_id
_entity_poly.type
_entity_poly.pdbx_seq_one_letter_code
_entity_poly.pdbx_strand_id
1 'polypeptide(L)'
;LKNEVGGKSFDADYGPGAVIGTAKLDGMEATVIANDAQAINPRFPVVYFGVIGMEEAYKMACAVYETIEADADKPVSEKRPIVLIVDTPGNAPGKVEEIFGMNKATGGYQLALAEARKRGHAVIAMVIGRAISGAFLCHGLQADHILALPRQYGTVIHVMPLSSISRITKMD
;
A
#
# COMPACT_ATOMS: atom_id res chain seq x y z
N LEU A 1 1.76 -15.29 7.03
CA LEU A 1 2.78 -14.27 6.76
C LEU A 1 3.63 -14.08 8.00
N LYS A 2 4.95 -14.20 7.86
CA LYS A 2 5.87 -13.74 8.90
C LYS A 2 5.92 -12.21 8.80
N ASN A 3 5.81 -11.52 9.92
CA ASN A 3 5.83 -10.05 9.97
C ASN A 3 7.28 -9.53 9.83
N GLU A 4 7.97 -10.00 8.79
CA GLU A 4 9.37 -9.70 8.53
C GLU A 4 9.67 -9.62 7.03
N VAL A 5 10.66 -8.81 6.65
CA VAL A 5 11.24 -8.70 5.31
C VAL A 5 12.75 -8.62 5.47
N GLY A 6 13.49 -9.42 4.69
CA GLY A 6 14.96 -9.42 4.74
C GLY A 6 15.57 -9.74 6.10
N GLY A 7 14.83 -10.44 6.96
CA GLY A 7 15.23 -10.72 8.34
C GLY A 7 14.92 -9.62 9.36
N LYS A 8 14.35 -8.49 8.91
CA LYS A 8 13.89 -7.40 9.77
C LYS A 8 12.41 -7.56 10.11
N SER A 9 12.09 -7.60 11.39
CA SER A 9 10.73 -7.66 11.90
C SER A 9 10.08 -6.28 11.90
N PHE A 10 8.77 -6.24 11.63
CA PHE A 10 7.93 -5.04 11.70
C PHE A 10 7.00 -5.14 12.91
N ASP A 11 6.95 -4.06 13.69
CA ASP A 11 6.07 -3.97 14.83
C ASP A 11 4.60 -4.00 14.37
N ALA A 12 3.82 -4.96 14.91
CA ALA A 12 2.41 -5.10 14.58
C ALA A 12 1.56 -3.96 15.15
N ASP A 13 1.97 -3.38 16.29
CA ASP A 13 1.25 -2.30 16.96
C ASP A 13 1.54 -0.92 16.36
N TYR A 14 2.63 -0.79 15.59
CA TYR A 14 2.90 0.43 14.83
C TYR A 14 2.29 0.32 13.44
N GLY A 15 1.42 1.26 13.07
CA GLY A 15 0.70 1.23 11.80
C GLY A 15 -0.07 -0.09 11.62
N PRO A 16 -0.99 -0.46 12.52
CA PRO A 16 -1.62 -1.78 12.55
C PRO A 16 -2.42 -2.10 11.28
N GLY A 17 -2.85 -1.06 10.56
CA GLY A 17 -3.51 -1.20 9.26
C GLY A 17 -2.57 -1.64 8.13
N ALA A 18 -1.26 -1.66 8.34
CA ALA A 18 -0.27 -2.16 7.37
C ALA A 18 0.26 -3.53 7.80
N VAL A 19 -0.08 -4.55 7.05
CA VAL A 19 0.41 -5.93 7.23
C VAL A 19 1.57 -6.17 6.27
N ILE A 20 2.74 -6.44 6.85
CA ILE A 20 3.96 -6.68 6.09
C ILE A 20 4.37 -8.14 6.27
N GLY A 21 4.91 -8.74 5.23
CA GLY A 21 5.42 -10.10 5.37
C GLY A 21 6.09 -10.62 4.12
N THR A 22 6.57 -11.85 4.23
CA THR A 22 7.19 -12.59 3.15
C THR A 22 6.32 -13.78 2.76
N ALA A 23 6.18 -14.01 1.47
CA ALA A 23 5.49 -15.16 0.90
C ALA A 23 6.32 -15.79 -0.23
N LYS A 24 5.87 -16.91 -0.74
CA LYS A 24 6.43 -17.51 -1.96
C LYS A 24 5.43 -17.35 -3.10
N LEU A 25 5.91 -16.82 -4.23
CA LEU A 25 5.19 -16.68 -5.47
C LEU A 25 5.95 -17.47 -6.53
N ASP A 26 5.36 -18.57 -7.01
CA ASP A 26 5.98 -19.48 -7.97
C ASP A 26 7.42 -19.93 -7.57
N GLY A 27 7.57 -20.26 -6.28
CA GLY A 27 8.85 -20.68 -5.73
C GLY A 27 9.82 -19.54 -5.35
N MET A 28 9.62 -18.35 -5.86
CA MET A 28 10.40 -17.15 -5.53
C MET A 28 9.87 -16.46 -4.28
N GLU A 29 10.76 -16.00 -3.42
CA GLU A 29 10.39 -15.19 -2.28
C GLU A 29 9.86 -13.83 -2.73
N ALA A 30 8.74 -13.38 -2.16
CA ALA A 30 8.10 -12.12 -2.45
C ALA A 30 7.85 -11.32 -1.17
N THR A 31 8.02 -10.02 -1.22
CA THR A 31 7.55 -9.11 -0.15
C THR A 31 6.06 -8.85 -0.36
N VAL A 32 5.26 -9.05 0.69
CA VAL A 32 3.82 -8.76 0.68
C VAL A 32 3.56 -7.55 1.57
N ILE A 33 2.89 -6.56 1.01
CA ILE A 33 2.44 -5.36 1.70
C ILE A 33 0.93 -5.27 1.52
N ALA A 34 0.18 -5.42 2.60
CA ALA A 34 -1.28 -5.38 2.59
C ALA A 34 -1.81 -4.29 3.51
N ASN A 35 -2.96 -3.73 3.18
CA ASN A 35 -3.72 -2.97 4.15
C ASN A 35 -4.84 -3.84 4.74
N ASP A 36 -4.98 -3.79 6.06
CA ASP A 36 -6.00 -4.54 6.80
C ASP A 36 -7.24 -3.67 7.04
N ALA A 37 -8.36 -4.08 6.42
CA ALA A 37 -9.63 -3.40 6.58
C ALA A 37 -10.29 -3.61 7.97
N GLN A 38 -9.79 -4.52 8.78
CA GLN A 38 -10.30 -4.78 10.13
C GLN A 38 -9.50 -4.05 11.22
N ALA A 39 -8.29 -3.60 10.91
CA ALA A 39 -7.44 -2.94 11.88
C ALA A 39 -7.95 -1.54 12.25
N ILE A 40 -7.75 -1.19 13.51
CA ILE A 40 -8.01 0.14 14.06
C ILE A 40 -6.70 0.66 14.65
N ASN A 41 -6.28 1.87 14.29
CA ASN A 41 -5.10 2.48 14.88
C ASN A 41 -5.51 3.28 16.13
N PRO A 42 -5.09 2.87 17.34
CA PRO A 42 -5.50 3.56 18.57
C PRO A 42 -4.89 4.95 18.72
N ARG A 43 -3.79 5.25 18.03
CA ARG A 43 -3.15 6.58 18.04
C ARG A 43 -3.78 7.54 17.05
N PHE A 44 -4.39 7.01 15.98
CA PHE A 44 -5.06 7.78 14.93
C PHE A 44 -6.46 7.22 14.69
N PRO A 45 -7.48 7.65 15.47
CA PRO A 45 -8.83 7.05 15.44
C PRO A 45 -9.55 7.13 14.08
N VAL A 46 -9.08 7.99 13.17
CA VAL A 46 -9.59 8.04 11.78
C VAL A 46 -9.06 6.91 10.90
N VAL A 47 -8.05 6.16 11.38
CA VAL A 47 -7.47 5.02 10.68
C VAL A 47 -8.19 3.75 11.12
N TYR A 48 -9.23 3.42 10.39
CA TYR A 48 -10.07 2.23 10.54
C TYR A 48 -10.64 1.84 9.18
N PHE A 49 -11.23 0.68 9.07
CA PHE A 49 -11.94 0.21 7.86
C PHE A 49 -11.10 0.23 6.56
N GLY A 50 -9.79 0.01 6.69
CA GLY A 50 -8.86 -0.01 5.56
C GLY A 50 -8.29 1.35 5.16
N VAL A 51 -8.61 2.42 5.90
CA VAL A 51 -7.99 3.73 5.70
C VAL A 51 -6.48 3.63 5.94
N ILE A 52 -5.68 4.17 5.02
CA ILE A 52 -4.23 4.23 5.17
C ILE A 52 -3.85 5.53 5.88
N GLY A 53 -3.27 5.40 7.06
CA GLY A 53 -2.76 6.50 7.87
C GLY A 53 -1.26 6.76 7.66
N MET A 54 -0.71 7.72 8.41
CA MET A 54 0.70 8.09 8.33
C MET A 54 1.63 6.95 8.76
N GLU A 55 1.30 6.29 9.87
CA GLU A 55 2.10 5.17 10.38
C GLU A 55 2.08 4.01 9.41
N GLU A 56 0.90 3.71 8.85
CA GLU A 56 0.72 2.68 7.85
C GLU A 56 1.57 2.96 6.61
N ALA A 57 1.47 4.15 6.05
CA ALA A 57 2.23 4.55 4.87
C ALA A 57 3.74 4.54 5.13
N TYR A 58 4.18 5.01 6.28
CA TYR A 58 5.59 4.98 6.67
C TYR A 58 6.11 3.55 6.84
N LYS A 59 5.36 2.69 7.53
CA LYS A 59 5.69 1.27 7.70
C LYS A 59 5.80 0.54 6.35
N MET A 60 4.85 0.80 5.44
CA MET A 60 4.87 0.27 4.07
C MET A 60 6.11 0.74 3.31
N ALA A 61 6.49 2.02 3.42
CA ALA A 61 7.70 2.55 2.81
C ALA A 61 8.96 1.86 3.35
N CYS A 62 9.06 1.68 4.66
CA CYS A 62 10.17 0.96 5.30
C CYS A 62 10.28 -0.47 4.76
N ALA A 63 9.16 -1.18 4.58
CA ALA A 63 9.15 -2.54 4.05
C ALA A 63 9.70 -2.61 2.61
N VAL A 64 9.39 -1.59 1.79
CA VAL A 64 9.95 -1.49 0.44
C VAL A 64 11.46 -1.26 0.48
N TYR A 65 11.95 -0.36 1.33
CA TYR A 65 13.39 -0.11 1.46
C TYR A 65 14.14 -1.33 2.00
N GLU A 66 13.59 -2.05 2.98
CA GLU A 66 14.17 -3.32 3.45
C GLU A 66 14.22 -4.37 2.33
N THR A 67 13.20 -4.40 1.47
CA THR A 67 13.21 -5.28 0.28
C THR A 67 14.34 -4.93 -0.67
N ILE A 68 14.53 -3.65 -0.96
CA ILE A 68 15.60 -3.15 -1.82
C ILE A 68 16.98 -3.51 -1.24
N GLU A 69 17.16 -3.30 0.06
CA GLU A 69 18.43 -3.58 0.74
C GLU A 69 18.74 -5.07 0.79
N ALA A 70 17.75 -5.91 1.11
CA ALA A 70 17.91 -7.36 1.19
C ALA A 70 18.28 -8.01 -0.14
N ASP A 71 17.96 -7.39 -1.25
CA ASP A 71 18.26 -7.88 -2.61
C ASP A 71 19.24 -6.98 -3.38
N ALA A 72 19.98 -6.11 -2.67
CA ALA A 72 20.85 -5.10 -3.31
C ALA A 72 21.87 -5.72 -4.28
N ASP A 73 22.48 -6.82 -3.88
CA ASP A 73 23.53 -7.50 -4.64
C ASP A 73 23.01 -8.58 -5.62
N LYS A 74 21.68 -8.78 -5.67
CA LYS A 74 21.09 -9.78 -6.57
C LYS A 74 20.92 -9.24 -7.99
N PRO A 75 21.11 -10.09 -9.01
CA PRO A 75 20.73 -9.73 -10.37
C PRO A 75 19.22 -9.49 -10.46
N VAL A 76 18.78 -8.68 -11.43
CA VAL A 76 17.36 -8.31 -11.60
C VAL A 76 16.43 -9.52 -11.66
N SER A 77 16.88 -10.60 -12.32
CA SER A 77 16.10 -11.84 -12.46
C SER A 77 15.85 -12.60 -11.15
N GLU A 78 16.60 -12.29 -10.09
CA GLU A 78 16.51 -12.94 -8.78
C GLU A 78 15.97 -12.01 -7.69
N LYS A 79 15.68 -10.76 -8.04
CA LYS A 79 15.09 -9.79 -7.09
C LYS A 79 13.64 -10.17 -6.80
N ARG A 80 13.31 -10.20 -5.52
CA ARG A 80 11.95 -10.57 -5.08
C ARG A 80 10.93 -9.55 -5.58
N PRO A 81 9.78 -9.99 -6.09
CA PRO A 81 8.68 -9.08 -6.40
C PRO A 81 8.05 -8.52 -5.12
N ILE A 82 7.44 -7.35 -5.24
CA ILE A 82 6.64 -6.71 -4.19
C ILE A 82 5.18 -6.86 -4.58
N VAL A 83 4.39 -7.50 -3.73
CA VAL A 83 2.96 -7.74 -3.93
C VAL A 83 2.18 -6.83 -2.99
N LEU A 84 1.38 -5.94 -3.58
CA LEU A 84 0.50 -5.01 -2.86
C LEU A 84 -0.92 -5.60 -2.82
N ILE A 85 -1.44 -5.89 -1.63
CA ILE A 85 -2.82 -6.36 -1.45
C ILE A 85 -3.67 -5.15 -1.04
N VAL A 86 -4.66 -4.80 -1.87
CA VAL A 86 -5.38 -3.53 -1.78
C VAL A 86 -6.85 -3.74 -1.41
N ASP A 87 -7.25 -3.22 -0.25
CA ASP A 87 -8.65 -2.96 0.14
C ASP A 87 -8.73 -1.68 0.96
N THR A 88 -8.73 -0.53 0.30
CA THR A 88 -8.71 0.77 0.96
C THR A 88 -9.77 1.74 0.41
N PRO A 89 -10.53 2.43 1.28
CA PRO A 89 -11.45 3.49 0.89
C PRO A 89 -10.76 4.85 0.70
N GLY A 90 -9.49 4.97 1.09
CA GLY A 90 -8.74 6.23 1.00
C GLY A 90 -7.67 6.38 2.08
N ASN A 91 -6.92 7.46 2.00
CA ASN A 91 -5.99 7.85 3.05
C ASN A 91 -6.71 8.61 4.18
N ALA A 92 -6.08 8.64 5.37
CA ALA A 92 -6.66 9.25 6.56
C ALA A 92 -7.02 10.71 6.32
N PRO A 93 -8.31 11.06 6.42
CA PRO A 93 -8.77 12.43 6.26
C PRO A 93 -8.61 13.21 7.57
N GLY A 94 -8.37 14.48 7.47
CA GLY A 94 -8.43 15.37 8.63
C GLY A 94 -7.30 16.37 8.72
N LYS A 95 -7.56 17.45 9.43
CA LYS A 95 -6.60 18.53 9.63
C LYS A 95 -5.38 18.05 10.44
N VAL A 96 -5.59 17.18 11.40
CA VAL A 96 -4.52 16.65 12.25
C VAL A 96 -3.53 15.83 11.40
N GLU A 97 -4.05 14.94 10.59
CA GLU A 97 -3.25 14.10 9.69
C GLU A 97 -2.44 14.93 8.70
N GLU A 98 -3.05 15.95 8.12
CA GLU A 98 -2.37 16.87 7.20
C GLU A 98 -1.27 17.69 7.90
N ILE A 99 -1.52 18.19 9.11
CA ILE A 99 -0.52 18.94 9.91
C ILE A 99 0.66 18.04 10.27
N PHE A 100 0.42 16.79 10.66
CA PHE A 100 1.48 15.83 10.99
C PHE A 100 2.24 15.32 9.78
N GLY A 101 1.71 15.48 8.56
CA GLY A 101 2.42 15.17 7.32
C GLY A 101 1.94 13.92 6.59
N MET A 102 0.64 13.70 6.53
CA MET A 102 0.03 12.62 5.75
C MET A 102 0.55 12.59 4.31
N ASN A 103 0.64 13.76 3.67
CA ASN A 103 1.18 13.91 2.32
C ASN A 103 2.65 13.47 2.21
N LYS A 104 3.45 13.68 3.25
CA LYS A 104 4.86 13.26 3.27
C LYS A 104 4.99 11.75 3.43
N ALA A 105 4.17 11.15 4.29
CA ALA A 105 4.17 9.71 4.51
C ALA A 105 3.74 8.95 3.24
N THR A 106 2.64 9.38 2.61
CA THR A 106 2.15 8.78 1.36
C THR A 106 3.10 9.04 0.18
N GLY A 107 3.65 10.26 0.07
CA GLY A 107 4.66 10.58 -0.93
C GLY A 107 5.95 9.76 -0.74
N GLY A 108 6.39 9.57 0.50
CA GLY A 108 7.53 8.71 0.84
C GLY A 108 7.32 7.26 0.43
N TYR A 109 6.11 6.74 0.61
CA TYR A 109 5.77 5.39 0.17
C TYR A 109 5.77 5.28 -1.37
N GLN A 110 5.20 6.25 -2.08
CA GLN A 110 5.24 6.29 -3.54
C GLN A 110 6.68 6.35 -4.06
N LEU A 111 7.53 7.17 -3.42
CA LEU A 111 8.95 7.26 -3.78
C LEU A 111 9.68 5.92 -3.56
N ALA A 112 9.41 5.23 -2.46
CA ALA A 112 9.98 3.92 -2.17
C ALA A 112 9.63 2.90 -3.26
N LEU A 113 8.35 2.82 -3.68
CA LEU A 113 7.92 1.94 -4.76
C LEU A 113 8.56 2.30 -6.11
N ALA A 114 8.68 3.60 -6.41
CA ALA A 114 9.37 4.05 -7.62
C ALA A 114 10.84 3.66 -7.61
N GLU A 115 11.52 3.77 -6.47
CA GLU A 115 12.91 3.37 -6.31
C GLU A 115 13.07 1.83 -6.43
N ALA A 116 12.15 1.05 -5.86
CA ALA A 116 12.15 -0.40 -5.99
C ALA A 116 12.07 -0.83 -7.46
N ARG A 117 11.15 -0.24 -8.22
CA ARG A 117 11.01 -0.51 -9.66
C ARG A 117 12.28 -0.13 -10.44
N LYS A 118 12.84 1.04 -10.15
CA LYS A 118 14.10 1.49 -10.76
C LYS A 118 15.25 0.52 -10.48
N ARG A 119 15.24 -0.14 -9.33
CA ARG A 119 16.23 -1.16 -8.95
C ARG A 119 15.91 -2.57 -9.45
N GLY A 120 14.84 -2.73 -10.21
CA GLY A 120 14.49 -3.97 -10.89
C GLY A 120 13.58 -4.91 -10.11
N HIS A 121 12.96 -4.44 -9.01
CA HIS A 121 11.88 -5.19 -8.36
C HIS A 121 10.58 -5.02 -9.15
N ALA A 122 9.92 -6.12 -9.51
CA ALA A 122 8.58 -6.08 -10.06
C ALA A 122 7.58 -5.72 -8.95
N VAL A 123 6.65 -4.82 -9.23
CA VAL A 123 5.58 -4.44 -8.31
C VAL A 123 4.24 -4.88 -8.89
N ILE A 124 3.51 -5.69 -8.13
CA ILE A 124 2.23 -6.28 -8.54
C ILE A 124 1.17 -5.85 -7.52
N ALA A 125 0.09 -5.23 -7.97
CA ALA A 125 -1.05 -4.92 -7.11
C ALA A 125 -2.18 -5.92 -7.33
N MET A 126 -2.77 -6.38 -6.22
CA MET A 126 -3.95 -7.24 -6.21
C MET A 126 -5.08 -6.53 -5.48
N VAL A 127 -6.03 -5.99 -6.22
CA VAL A 127 -7.22 -5.34 -5.64
C VAL A 127 -8.23 -6.41 -5.26
N ILE A 128 -8.42 -6.59 -3.96
CA ILE A 128 -9.32 -7.61 -3.40
C ILE A 128 -10.63 -7.04 -2.88
N GLY A 129 -10.73 -5.72 -2.80
CA GLY A 129 -11.89 -4.98 -2.34
C GLY A 129 -11.94 -3.58 -2.93
N ARG A 130 -11.81 -2.58 -2.10
CA ARG A 130 -11.84 -1.17 -2.52
C ARG A 130 -10.44 -0.69 -2.90
N ALA A 131 -10.36 0.09 -3.94
CA ALA A 131 -9.15 0.78 -4.37
C ALA A 131 -9.52 2.21 -4.73
N ILE A 132 -9.60 3.07 -3.70
CA ILE A 132 -10.23 4.38 -3.81
C ILE A 132 -9.27 5.49 -3.39
N SER A 133 -9.39 6.64 -4.07
CA SER A 133 -8.77 7.91 -3.70
C SER A 133 -7.24 7.86 -3.59
N GLY A 134 -6.66 8.78 -2.81
CA GLY A 134 -5.22 8.94 -2.64
C GLY A 134 -4.50 7.71 -2.09
N ALA A 135 -5.18 6.88 -1.28
CA ALA A 135 -4.59 5.65 -0.78
C ALA A 135 -4.30 4.65 -1.92
N PHE A 136 -5.21 4.53 -2.89
CA PHE A 136 -4.95 3.69 -4.07
C PHE A 136 -3.82 4.26 -4.95
N LEU A 137 -3.70 5.59 -5.04
CA LEU A 137 -2.61 6.22 -5.78
C LEU A 137 -1.24 5.83 -5.20
N CYS A 138 -1.10 5.69 -3.89
CA CYS A 138 0.16 5.30 -3.25
C CYS A 138 0.28 3.78 -3.03
N HIS A 139 -0.83 3.05 -2.83
CA HIS A 139 -0.84 1.62 -2.54
C HIS A 139 -1.59 0.85 -3.63
N GLY A 140 -1.05 0.79 -4.82
CA GLY A 140 -1.62 0.03 -5.93
C GLY A 140 -1.34 0.60 -7.31
N LEU A 141 -1.65 1.87 -7.56
CA LEU A 141 -1.53 2.46 -8.90
C LEU A 141 -0.07 2.59 -9.37
N GLN A 142 0.90 2.52 -8.48
CA GLN A 142 2.33 2.51 -8.79
C GLN A 142 2.83 1.16 -9.33
N ALA A 143 2.01 0.12 -9.30
CA ALA A 143 2.39 -1.23 -9.71
C ALA A 143 2.63 -1.33 -11.22
N ASP A 144 3.52 -2.27 -11.62
CA ASP A 144 3.75 -2.62 -13.02
C ASP A 144 2.55 -3.38 -13.60
N HIS A 145 1.89 -4.19 -12.74
CA HIS A 145 0.69 -4.94 -13.08
C HIS A 145 -0.34 -4.80 -11.98
N ILE A 146 -1.59 -4.50 -12.38
CA ILE A 146 -2.73 -4.39 -11.47
C ILE A 146 -3.73 -5.49 -11.83
N LEU A 147 -3.95 -6.39 -10.88
CA LEU A 147 -4.96 -7.44 -10.94
C LEU A 147 -6.11 -7.06 -10.01
N ALA A 148 -7.33 -7.43 -10.37
CA ALA A 148 -8.50 -7.18 -9.54
C ALA A 148 -9.39 -8.40 -9.49
N LEU A 149 -9.97 -8.67 -8.32
CA LEU A 149 -11.04 -9.66 -8.22
C LEU A 149 -12.26 -9.18 -9.02
N PRO A 150 -13.06 -10.10 -9.58
CA PRO A 150 -14.30 -9.75 -10.25
C PRO A 150 -15.24 -8.94 -9.36
N ARG A 151 -16.05 -8.07 -9.98
CA ARG A 151 -17.01 -7.18 -9.29
C ARG A 151 -17.95 -7.90 -8.33
N GLN A 152 -18.26 -9.16 -8.59
CA GLN A 152 -19.12 -9.98 -7.70
C GLN A 152 -18.55 -10.13 -6.29
N TYR A 153 -17.24 -9.89 -6.08
CA TYR A 153 -16.59 -9.88 -4.77
C TYR A 153 -16.56 -8.49 -4.11
N GLY A 154 -17.30 -7.52 -4.66
CA GLY A 154 -17.36 -6.16 -4.10
C GLY A 154 -16.18 -5.26 -4.52
N THR A 155 -15.40 -5.68 -5.51
CA THR A 155 -14.25 -4.90 -5.98
C THR A 155 -14.71 -3.60 -6.64
N VAL A 156 -14.13 -2.49 -6.19
CA VAL A 156 -14.41 -1.14 -6.68
C VAL A 156 -13.09 -0.40 -6.87
N ILE A 157 -12.86 0.13 -8.07
CA ILE A 157 -11.65 0.91 -8.40
C ILE A 157 -12.09 2.26 -8.96
N HIS A 158 -11.82 3.34 -8.22
CA HIS A 158 -12.00 4.70 -8.70
C HIS A 158 -11.29 5.70 -7.78
N VAL A 159 -10.87 6.82 -8.34
CA VAL A 159 -10.29 7.90 -7.53
C VAL A 159 -11.40 8.63 -6.77
N MET A 160 -12.54 8.88 -7.44
CA MET A 160 -13.68 9.59 -6.88
C MET A 160 -14.98 9.13 -7.56
N PRO A 161 -16.10 9.01 -6.83
CA PRO A 161 -17.40 8.73 -7.43
C PRO A 161 -17.81 9.80 -8.45
N LEU A 162 -18.47 9.41 -9.54
CA LEU A 162 -18.93 10.33 -10.57
C LEU A 162 -19.78 11.49 -10.00
N SER A 163 -20.67 11.20 -9.06
CA SER A 163 -21.49 12.19 -8.36
C SER A 163 -20.66 13.24 -7.61
N SER A 164 -19.50 12.88 -7.13
CA SER A 164 -18.58 13.81 -6.48
C SER A 164 -17.79 14.63 -7.50
N ILE A 165 -17.41 14.01 -8.61
CA ILE A 165 -16.76 14.70 -9.73
C ILE A 165 -17.72 15.78 -10.27
N SER A 166 -18.96 15.40 -10.61
CA SER A 166 -19.99 16.31 -11.10
C SER A 166 -20.22 17.49 -10.15
N ARG A 167 -20.29 17.22 -8.83
CA ARG A 167 -20.44 18.26 -7.81
C ARG A 167 -19.27 19.24 -7.76
N ILE A 168 -18.04 18.77 -7.89
CA ILE A 168 -16.82 19.61 -7.84
C ILE A 168 -16.64 20.37 -9.13
N THR A 169 -16.80 19.71 -10.26
CA THR A 169 -16.58 20.33 -11.59
C THR A 169 -17.78 21.15 -12.07
N LYS A 170 -18.95 20.97 -11.45
CA LYS A 170 -20.24 21.52 -11.89
C LYS A 170 -20.59 21.14 -13.34
N MET A 171 -20.16 19.95 -13.74
CA MET A 171 -20.45 19.34 -15.05
C MET A 171 -21.41 18.15 -14.83
N ASP A 172 -22.39 18.00 -15.71
CA ASP A 172 -23.33 16.88 -15.73
C ASP A 172 -22.74 15.65 -16.43
#